data_c2d8036624e0acac6f08c60ffe11d458
#
_entry.id   c2d8036624e0acac6f08c60ffe11d458
#
_cell.length_a   1.000
_cell.length_b   1.000
_cell.length_c   1.000
_cell.angle_alpha   90.00
_cell.angle_beta   90.00
_cell.angle_gamma   90.00
#
_symmetry.space_group_name_H-M   'P 1'
#
loop_
_entity.id
_entity.type
_entity.pdbx_description
1 polymer ?
#
loop_
_entity_poly.entity_id
_entity_poly.type
_entity_poly.pdbx_seq_one_letter_code
_entity_poly.pdbx_strand_id
1 'polypeptide(L)'
;MTRTFITRDRLADIKASLSRKPRAWHTYDKHIKPMMRQAALDREHLYDFTVVYLSILYHDIVYSTDVTYHHFNEKQSTQIFREDWFTLNISNDQFFAVQAFILATTSHKVDNISHSLPESYHNDLKYFLDLDILIFSQPFIKVLEFDSLIREEFSHIDDREYYPARLEIIKKFAERPEIYVSDRFKHLNPVAKDNLEKLSVLLSLHV
;
A
#
# COMPACT_ATOMS: atom_id res chain seq x y z
N MET A 1 -2.28 -19.56 22.71
CA MET A 1 -2.39 -20.08 21.34
C MET A 1 -2.70 -18.90 20.43
N THR A 2 -1.79 -18.52 19.55
CA THR A 2 -2.03 -17.50 18.52
C THR A 2 -3.08 -18.04 17.55
N ARG A 3 -4.29 -17.47 17.57
CA ARG A 3 -5.34 -17.82 16.59
C ARG A 3 -4.78 -17.52 15.19
N THR A 4 -4.62 -18.54 14.38
CA THR A 4 -4.27 -18.40 12.97
C THR A 4 -5.55 -18.00 12.24
N PHE A 5 -5.62 -16.77 11.71
CA PHE A 5 -6.79 -16.27 10.99
C PHE A 5 -6.71 -16.56 9.48
N ILE A 6 -5.62 -17.14 8.99
CA ILE A 6 -5.43 -17.62 7.62
C ILE A 6 -4.67 -18.96 7.65
N THR A 7 -5.00 -19.88 6.75
CA THR A 7 -4.32 -21.16 6.64
C THR A 7 -2.90 -21.01 6.06
N ARG A 8 -2.01 -21.96 6.36
CA ARG A 8 -0.64 -21.96 5.83
C ARG A 8 -0.62 -22.07 4.31
N ASP A 9 -1.48 -22.91 3.75
CA ASP A 9 -1.54 -23.14 2.29
C ASP A 9 -2.02 -21.88 1.59
N ARG A 10 -3.09 -21.22 2.09
CA ARG A 10 -3.57 -19.96 1.50
C ARG A 10 -2.53 -18.84 1.60
N LEU A 11 -1.82 -18.75 2.71
CA LEU A 11 -0.72 -17.80 2.84
C LEU A 11 0.41 -18.06 1.84
N ALA A 12 0.71 -19.34 1.55
CA ALA A 12 1.71 -19.69 0.53
C ALA A 12 1.24 -19.30 -0.87
N ASP A 13 -0.03 -19.52 -1.21
CA ASP A 13 -0.62 -19.12 -2.49
C ASP A 13 -0.59 -17.60 -2.70
N ILE A 14 -0.94 -16.84 -1.65
CA ILE A 14 -0.88 -15.37 -1.68
C ILE A 14 0.57 -14.90 -1.90
N LYS A 15 1.54 -15.45 -1.17
CA LYS A 15 2.96 -15.12 -1.37
C LYS A 15 3.43 -15.42 -2.79
N ALA A 16 3.02 -16.56 -3.34
CA ALA A 16 3.33 -16.93 -4.72
C ALA A 16 2.71 -15.94 -5.71
N SER A 17 1.46 -15.51 -5.49
CA SER A 17 0.77 -14.50 -6.28
C SER A 17 1.50 -13.15 -6.24
N LEU A 18 1.88 -12.68 -5.04
CA LEU A 18 2.62 -11.45 -4.80
C LEU A 18 4.07 -11.46 -5.32
N SER A 19 4.54 -12.59 -5.84
CA SER A 19 5.89 -12.73 -6.40
C SER A 19 5.91 -12.89 -7.93
N ARG A 20 4.75 -12.81 -8.59
CA ARG A 20 4.63 -12.97 -10.05
C ARG A 20 4.98 -11.67 -10.78
N LYS A 21 5.57 -11.79 -11.99
CA LYS A 21 5.75 -10.65 -12.89
C LYS A 21 4.38 -10.03 -13.28
N PRO A 22 4.31 -8.72 -13.55
CA PRO A 22 5.41 -7.77 -13.76
C PRO A 22 6.01 -7.15 -12.50
N ARG A 23 5.66 -7.58 -11.28
CA ARG A 23 6.07 -6.97 -10.03
C ARG A 23 7.60 -6.93 -9.87
N ALA A 24 8.13 -5.78 -9.52
CA ALA A 24 9.53 -5.60 -9.13
C ALA A 24 9.63 -4.96 -7.73
N TRP A 25 8.79 -3.97 -7.43
CA TRP A 25 8.60 -3.41 -6.09
C TRP A 25 7.47 -4.09 -5.32
N HIS A 26 6.26 -4.17 -5.89
CA HIS A 26 5.03 -4.67 -5.23
C HIS A 26 5.07 -6.19 -5.03
N THR A 27 6.22 -6.70 -4.55
CA THR A 27 6.45 -8.12 -4.24
C THR A 27 6.25 -8.39 -2.75
N TYR A 28 6.04 -9.68 -2.41
CA TYR A 28 5.97 -10.09 -1.02
C TYR A 28 7.21 -9.67 -0.22
N ASP A 29 8.42 -9.88 -0.74
CA ASP A 29 9.65 -9.64 0.01
C ASP A 29 10.02 -8.16 0.13
N LYS A 30 9.77 -7.34 -0.91
CA LYS A 30 10.19 -5.92 -0.92
C LYS A 30 9.16 -4.98 -0.32
N HIS A 31 7.87 -5.29 -0.46
CA HIS A 31 6.78 -4.42 -0.04
C HIS A 31 5.98 -5.01 1.13
N ILE A 32 5.34 -6.15 0.95
CA ILE A 32 4.39 -6.72 1.92
C ILE A 32 5.07 -7.12 3.24
N LYS A 33 6.18 -7.85 3.16
CA LYS A 33 6.89 -8.37 4.35
C LYS A 33 7.49 -7.27 5.23
N PRO A 34 8.10 -6.18 4.71
CA PRO A 34 8.48 -5.02 5.50
C PRO A 34 7.28 -4.37 6.20
N MET A 35 6.16 -4.16 5.52
CA MET A 35 4.93 -3.64 6.13
C MET A 35 4.44 -4.54 7.27
N MET A 36 4.38 -5.86 7.05
CA MET A 36 3.98 -6.83 8.08
C MET A 36 4.91 -6.79 9.30
N ARG A 37 6.22 -6.65 9.09
CA ARG A 37 7.19 -6.53 10.18
C ARG A 37 6.96 -5.26 11.00
N GLN A 38 6.76 -4.13 10.34
CA GLN A 38 6.49 -2.88 11.03
C GLN A 38 5.17 -2.96 11.81
N ALA A 39 4.10 -3.47 11.21
CA ALA A 39 2.82 -3.67 11.88
C ALA A 39 2.93 -4.61 13.09
N ALA A 40 3.78 -5.64 13.01
CA ALA A 40 4.02 -6.54 14.14
C ALA A 40 4.74 -5.87 15.31
N LEU A 41 5.68 -4.94 15.03
CA LEU A 41 6.36 -4.13 16.05
C LEU A 41 5.41 -3.14 16.72
N ASP A 42 4.48 -2.58 15.96
CA ASP A 42 3.52 -1.57 16.42
C ASP A 42 2.19 -2.17 16.90
N ARG A 43 2.10 -3.49 17.05
CA ARG A 43 0.86 -4.23 17.32
C ARG A 43 0.07 -3.70 18.51
N GLU A 44 0.74 -3.28 19.57
CA GLU A 44 0.12 -2.78 20.79
C GLU A 44 -0.52 -1.39 20.62
N HIS A 45 -0.19 -0.68 19.54
CA HIS A 45 -0.73 0.63 19.18
C HIS A 45 -1.91 0.55 18.21
N LEU A 46 -2.23 -0.65 17.71
CA LEU A 46 -3.31 -0.88 16.77
C LEU A 46 -4.58 -1.33 17.51
N TYR A 47 -5.71 -0.77 17.10
CA TYR A 47 -7.03 -1.21 17.60
C TYR A 47 -7.30 -2.67 17.19
N ASP A 48 -7.06 -2.99 15.92
CA ASP A 48 -7.24 -4.35 15.40
C ASP A 48 -6.10 -4.76 14.45
N PHE A 49 -5.07 -5.37 15.04
CA PHE A 49 -3.93 -5.89 14.28
C PHE A 49 -4.34 -6.87 13.18
N THR A 50 -5.44 -7.64 13.35
CA THR A 50 -5.90 -8.61 12.34
C THR A 50 -6.37 -7.89 11.09
N VAL A 51 -7.12 -6.78 11.25
CA VAL A 51 -7.56 -5.94 10.13
C VAL A 51 -6.37 -5.36 9.38
N VAL A 52 -5.43 -4.73 10.08
CA VAL A 52 -4.22 -4.16 9.47
C VAL A 52 -3.41 -5.24 8.75
N TYR A 53 -3.19 -6.40 9.40
CA TYR A 53 -2.42 -7.50 8.81
C TYR A 53 -3.04 -8.04 7.53
N LEU A 54 -4.36 -8.29 7.53
CA LEU A 54 -5.07 -8.79 6.34
C LEU A 54 -5.10 -7.73 5.23
N SER A 55 -5.27 -6.45 5.58
CA SER A 55 -5.21 -5.36 4.60
C SER A 55 -3.84 -5.30 3.92
N ILE A 56 -2.75 -5.39 4.68
CA ILE A 56 -1.39 -5.47 4.13
C ILE A 56 -1.24 -6.67 3.20
N LEU A 57 -1.78 -7.82 3.56
CA LEU A 57 -1.62 -9.05 2.79
C LEU A 57 -2.38 -9.03 1.46
N TYR A 58 -3.55 -8.36 1.43
CA TYR A 58 -4.47 -8.44 0.30
C TYR A 58 -4.51 -7.18 -0.57
N HIS A 59 -4.05 -5.98 -0.13
CA HIS A 59 -4.30 -4.75 -0.90
C HIS A 59 -3.74 -4.81 -2.33
N ASP A 60 -2.60 -5.42 -2.50
CA ASP A 60 -1.91 -5.58 -3.78
C ASP A 60 -1.98 -7.01 -4.35
N ILE A 61 -2.88 -7.87 -3.88
CA ILE A 61 -2.92 -9.27 -4.36
C ILE A 61 -3.21 -9.34 -5.86
N VAL A 62 -4.01 -8.42 -6.37
CA VAL A 62 -4.16 -8.15 -7.79
C VAL A 62 -3.35 -6.90 -8.12
N TYR A 63 -2.50 -6.98 -9.14
CA TYR A 63 -1.67 -5.88 -9.58
C TYR A 63 -1.46 -5.98 -11.09
N SER A 64 -2.08 -5.11 -11.82
CA SER A 64 -1.92 -4.92 -13.26
C SER A 64 -1.31 -3.56 -13.54
N THR A 65 -0.34 -3.50 -14.43
CA THR A 65 0.25 -2.27 -14.96
C THR A 65 -0.32 -1.90 -16.34
N ASP A 66 -1.28 -2.67 -16.84
CA ASP A 66 -2.03 -2.34 -18.05
C ASP A 66 -2.89 -1.10 -17.81
N VAL A 67 -2.74 -0.09 -18.66
CA VAL A 67 -3.44 1.21 -18.54
C VAL A 67 -4.96 1.07 -18.57
N THR A 68 -5.48 0.00 -19.15
CA THR A 68 -6.92 -0.29 -19.21
C THR A 68 -7.46 -0.86 -17.90
N TYR A 69 -6.65 -1.60 -17.16
CA TYR A 69 -7.08 -2.40 -16.01
C TYR A 69 -6.52 -1.96 -14.67
N HIS A 70 -5.41 -1.18 -14.64
CA HIS A 70 -4.73 -0.84 -13.38
C HIS A 70 -5.64 -0.13 -12.36
N HIS A 71 -6.60 0.66 -12.81
CA HIS A 71 -7.55 1.38 -11.94
C HIS A 71 -8.59 0.46 -11.26
N PHE A 72 -8.56 -0.85 -11.56
CA PHE A 72 -9.39 -1.84 -10.89
C PHE A 72 -8.63 -2.73 -9.90
N ASN A 73 -7.32 -2.53 -9.73
CA ASN A 73 -6.47 -3.38 -8.88
C ASN A 73 -7.04 -3.56 -7.47
N GLU A 74 -7.36 -2.48 -6.78
CA GLU A 74 -7.86 -2.50 -5.40
C GLU A 74 -9.25 -3.14 -5.33
N LYS A 75 -10.10 -2.88 -6.31
CA LYS A 75 -11.43 -3.49 -6.40
C LYS A 75 -11.33 -5.00 -6.63
N GLN A 76 -10.43 -5.44 -7.50
CA GLN A 76 -10.18 -6.87 -7.75
C GLN A 76 -9.50 -7.53 -6.54
N SER A 77 -8.56 -6.84 -5.87
CA SER A 77 -7.95 -7.29 -4.62
C SER A 77 -9.01 -7.49 -3.53
N THR A 78 -9.95 -6.56 -3.42
CA THR A 78 -11.10 -6.70 -2.50
C THR A 78 -11.97 -7.90 -2.86
N GLN A 79 -12.16 -8.19 -4.16
CA GLN A 79 -12.93 -9.36 -4.59
C GLN A 79 -12.24 -10.68 -4.19
N ILE A 80 -10.91 -10.79 -4.39
CA ILE A 80 -10.14 -11.96 -3.93
C ILE A 80 -10.25 -12.14 -2.41
N PHE A 81 -10.15 -11.05 -1.64
CA PHE A 81 -10.34 -11.09 -0.19
C PHE A 81 -11.74 -11.58 0.18
N ARG A 82 -12.79 -11.16 -0.53
CA ARG A 82 -14.18 -11.61 -0.31
C ARG A 82 -14.36 -13.10 -0.61
N GLU A 83 -13.69 -13.63 -1.62
CA GLU A 83 -13.73 -15.07 -1.95
C GLU A 83 -13.10 -15.91 -0.84
N ASP A 84 -12.09 -15.38 -0.17
CA ASP A 84 -11.42 -16.04 0.96
C ASP A 84 -12.20 -15.94 2.29
N TRP A 85 -13.20 -15.09 2.38
CA TRP A 85 -13.95 -14.79 3.59
C TRP A 85 -14.32 -16.02 4.43
N PHE A 86 -14.88 -17.04 3.79
CA PHE A 86 -15.35 -18.26 4.49
C PHE A 86 -14.21 -19.10 5.08
N THR A 87 -12.98 -18.86 4.67
CA THR A 87 -11.79 -19.55 5.17
C THR A 87 -11.07 -18.78 6.27
N LEU A 88 -11.41 -17.49 6.43
CA LEU A 88 -10.81 -16.59 7.41
C LEU A 88 -11.61 -16.65 8.73
N ASN A 89 -10.92 -16.72 9.85
CA ASN A 89 -11.56 -16.68 11.17
C ASN A 89 -11.61 -15.23 11.69
N ILE A 90 -12.47 -14.43 11.09
CA ILE A 90 -12.67 -13.00 11.40
C ILE A 90 -14.16 -12.67 11.55
N SER A 91 -14.48 -11.57 12.24
CA SER A 91 -15.86 -11.08 12.39
C SER A 91 -16.33 -10.32 11.13
N ASN A 92 -17.64 -10.04 11.05
CA ASN A 92 -18.22 -9.21 10.00
C ASN A 92 -17.61 -7.80 10.02
N ASP A 93 -17.42 -7.19 11.19
CA ASP A 93 -16.85 -5.85 11.31
C ASP A 93 -15.40 -5.81 10.77
N GLN A 94 -14.59 -6.82 11.12
CA GLN A 94 -13.25 -6.98 10.57
C GLN A 94 -13.27 -7.15 9.04
N PHE A 95 -14.20 -7.94 8.53
CA PHE A 95 -14.36 -8.16 7.09
C PHE A 95 -14.65 -6.84 6.36
N PHE A 96 -15.60 -6.05 6.83
CA PHE A 96 -15.91 -4.75 6.21
C PHE A 96 -14.76 -3.76 6.36
N ALA A 97 -14.07 -3.75 7.51
CA ALA A 97 -12.91 -2.89 7.72
C ALA A 97 -11.76 -3.21 6.76
N VAL A 98 -11.42 -4.49 6.55
CA VAL A 98 -10.38 -4.89 5.59
C VAL A 98 -10.72 -4.45 4.17
N GLN A 99 -11.98 -4.63 3.73
CA GLN A 99 -12.41 -4.17 2.41
C GLN A 99 -12.24 -2.65 2.26
N ALA A 100 -12.66 -1.89 3.27
CA ALA A 100 -12.54 -0.45 3.27
C ALA A 100 -11.07 -0.01 3.23
N PHE A 101 -10.19 -0.66 3.97
CA PHE A 101 -8.75 -0.38 3.98
C PHE A 101 -8.13 -0.63 2.59
N ILE A 102 -8.42 -1.78 1.98
CA ILE A 102 -7.93 -2.10 0.62
C ILE A 102 -8.40 -1.03 -0.37
N LEU A 103 -9.67 -0.65 -0.36
CA LEU A 103 -10.20 0.37 -1.28
C LEU A 103 -9.62 1.76 -1.03
N ALA A 104 -9.20 2.07 0.20
CA ALA A 104 -8.60 3.36 0.54
C ALA A 104 -7.24 3.58 -0.15
N THR A 105 -6.50 2.52 -0.50
CA THR A 105 -5.21 2.65 -1.20
C THR A 105 -5.34 3.21 -2.61
N THR A 106 -6.52 3.15 -3.24
CA THR A 106 -6.79 3.79 -4.55
C THR A 106 -6.44 5.28 -4.56
N SER A 107 -6.70 6.00 -3.47
CA SER A 107 -6.44 7.44 -3.37
C SER A 107 -5.44 7.81 -2.29
N HIS A 108 -5.13 6.90 -1.38
CA HIS A 108 -4.38 7.15 -0.14
C HIS A 108 -4.96 8.35 0.64
N LYS A 109 -6.30 8.46 0.71
CA LYS A 109 -7.02 9.49 1.46
C LYS A 109 -8.00 8.86 2.42
N VAL A 110 -7.99 9.31 3.67
CA VAL A 110 -8.86 8.82 4.74
C VAL A 110 -10.32 9.24 4.53
N ASP A 111 -10.54 10.47 4.05
CA ASP A 111 -11.84 11.13 4.05
C ASP A 111 -12.92 10.41 3.22
N ASN A 112 -12.52 9.70 2.17
CA ASN A 112 -13.46 9.04 1.26
C ASN A 112 -14.12 7.78 1.88
N ILE A 113 -13.55 7.20 2.93
CA ILE A 113 -13.94 5.89 3.46
C ILE A 113 -14.26 5.93 4.95
N SER A 114 -13.73 6.92 5.69
CA SER A 114 -13.93 7.05 7.13
C SER A 114 -15.40 7.10 7.55
N HIS A 115 -16.28 7.68 6.71
CA HIS A 115 -17.72 7.77 6.99
C HIS A 115 -18.44 6.41 7.02
N SER A 116 -17.88 5.38 6.41
CA SER A 116 -18.45 4.02 6.36
C SER A 116 -17.84 3.06 7.39
N LEU A 117 -16.80 3.50 8.12
CA LEU A 117 -16.10 2.72 9.13
C LEU A 117 -16.44 3.19 10.53
N PRO A 118 -16.56 2.29 11.53
CA PRO A 118 -16.58 2.66 12.94
C PRO A 118 -15.33 3.48 13.28
N GLU A 119 -15.51 4.51 14.14
CA GLU A 119 -14.44 5.43 14.54
C GLU A 119 -13.22 4.72 15.12
N SER A 120 -13.42 3.59 15.79
CA SER A 120 -12.35 2.74 16.34
C SER A 120 -11.31 2.28 15.31
N TYR A 121 -11.68 2.16 14.04
CA TYR A 121 -10.77 1.76 12.95
C TYR A 121 -10.05 2.94 12.27
N HIS A 122 -10.42 4.20 12.56
CA HIS A 122 -9.88 5.35 11.82
C HIS A 122 -8.36 5.51 12.00
N ASN A 123 -7.84 5.25 13.20
CA ASN A 123 -6.40 5.36 13.44
C ASN A 123 -5.64 4.21 12.76
N ASP A 124 -6.20 3.01 12.74
CA ASP A 124 -5.60 1.86 12.04
C ASP A 124 -5.62 2.07 10.53
N LEU A 125 -6.67 2.69 9.97
CA LEU A 125 -6.72 3.07 8.56
C LEU A 125 -5.61 4.08 8.20
N LYS A 126 -5.46 5.15 9.00
CA LYS A 126 -4.37 6.13 8.82
C LYS A 126 -3.00 5.45 8.86
N TYR A 127 -2.80 4.60 9.88
CA TYR A 127 -1.57 3.83 10.04
C TYR A 127 -1.27 2.96 8.82
N PHE A 128 -2.25 2.22 8.32
CA PHE A 128 -2.09 1.33 7.17
C PHE A 128 -1.74 2.10 5.90
N LEU A 129 -2.44 3.21 5.61
CA LEU A 129 -2.16 4.04 4.44
C LEU A 129 -0.76 4.68 4.50
N ASP A 130 -0.34 5.16 5.67
CA ASP A 130 1.00 5.70 5.85
C ASP A 130 2.08 4.63 5.69
N LEU A 131 1.81 3.42 6.19
CA LEU A 131 2.73 2.29 6.11
C LEU A 131 2.98 1.85 4.66
N ASP A 132 1.97 1.92 3.81
CA ASP A 132 2.04 1.58 2.40
C ASP A 132 3.01 2.48 1.63
N ILE A 133 3.04 3.76 1.96
CA ILE A 133 3.92 4.76 1.34
C ILE A 133 5.15 5.13 2.19
N LEU A 134 5.48 4.34 3.22
CA LEU A 134 6.55 4.63 4.16
C LEU A 134 7.95 4.69 3.51
N ILE A 135 8.07 4.19 2.29
CA ILE A 135 9.27 4.28 1.46
C ILE A 135 9.74 5.73 1.26
N PHE A 136 8.82 6.69 1.18
CA PHE A 136 9.17 8.09 0.94
C PHE A 136 9.95 8.73 2.10
N SER A 137 9.93 8.16 3.31
CA SER A 137 10.73 8.63 4.45
C SER A 137 12.05 7.87 4.65
N GLN A 138 12.36 6.91 3.78
CA GLN A 138 13.62 6.17 3.84
C GLN A 138 14.78 7.03 3.29
N PRO A 139 16.06 6.65 3.55
CA PRO A 139 17.20 7.31 2.90
C PRO A 139 16.98 7.46 1.39
N PHE A 140 17.31 8.62 0.82
CA PHE A 140 16.96 8.96 -0.57
C PHE A 140 17.40 7.90 -1.59
N ILE A 141 18.54 7.23 -1.36
CA ILE A 141 18.97 6.12 -2.22
C ILE A 141 17.93 4.99 -2.28
N LYS A 142 17.18 4.73 -1.19
CA LYS A 142 16.12 3.74 -1.16
C LYS A 142 14.88 4.20 -1.92
N VAL A 143 14.61 5.50 -1.91
CA VAL A 143 13.54 6.10 -2.74
C VAL A 143 13.90 5.96 -4.22
N LEU A 144 15.17 6.15 -4.60
CA LEU A 144 15.63 5.94 -5.99
C LEU A 144 15.55 4.46 -6.42
N GLU A 145 15.94 3.53 -5.53
CA GLU A 145 15.80 2.09 -5.78
C GLU A 145 14.30 1.72 -5.99
N PHE A 146 13.42 2.25 -5.15
CA PHE A 146 11.98 2.08 -5.29
C PHE A 146 11.49 2.61 -6.65
N ASP A 147 11.83 3.84 -7.01
CA ASP A 147 11.38 4.46 -8.26
C ASP A 147 11.88 3.69 -9.50
N SER A 148 13.13 3.20 -9.46
CA SER A 148 13.69 2.32 -10.50
C SER A 148 12.90 1.01 -10.65
N LEU A 149 12.47 0.40 -9.54
CA LEU A 149 11.67 -0.81 -9.55
C LEU A 149 10.24 -0.55 -10.08
N ILE A 150 9.66 0.61 -9.75
CA ILE A 150 8.38 1.02 -10.36
C ILE A 150 8.55 1.18 -11.87
N ARG A 151 9.66 1.80 -12.36
CA ARG A 151 9.94 1.89 -13.80
C ARG A 151 10.04 0.49 -14.45
N GLU A 152 10.64 -0.48 -13.77
CA GLU A 152 10.72 -1.87 -14.25
C GLU A 152 9.32 -2.49 -14.40
N GLU A 153 8.42 -2.30 -13.44
CA GLU A 153 7.03 -2.79 -13.49
C GLU A 153 6.25 -2.22 -14.69
N PHE A 154 6.53 -0.98 -15.07
CA PHE A 154 5.93 -0.28 -16.21
C PHE A 154 6.83 -0.28 -17.45
N SER A 155 7.77 -1.23 -17.59
CA SER A 155 8.75 -1.28 -18.70
C SER A 155 8.12 -1.38 -20.09
N HIS A 156 6.86 -1.81 -20.18
CA HIS A 156 6.11 -1.89 -21.45
C HIS A 156 5.55 -0.51 -21.90
N ILE A 157 5.57 0.51 -21.04
CA ILE A 157 5.16 1.87 -21.36
C ILE A 157 6.37 2.66 -21.87
N ASP A 158 6.21 3.39 -22.97
CA ASP A 158 7.27 4.25 -23.53
C ASP A 158 7.66 5.37 -22.53
N ASP A 159 8.93 5.76 -22.54
CA ASP A 159 9.44 6.79 -21.62
C ASP A 159 8.71 8.12 -21.73
N ARG A 160 8.28 8.51 -22.94
CA ARG A 160 7.54 9.75 -23.19
C ARG A 160 6.16 9.77 -22.54
N GLU A 161 5.57 8.61 -22.30
CA GLU A 161 4.28 8.49 -21.61
C GLU A 161 4.51 8.26 -20.11
N TYR A 162 5.48 7.43 -19.74
CA TYR A 162 5.74 7.05 -18.36
C TYR A 162 6.20 8.22 -17.50
N TYR A 163 7.26 8.94 -17.91
CA TYR A 163 7.86 9.97 -17.04
C TYR A 163 6.95 11.16 -16.74
N PRO A 164 6.16 11.71 -17.68
CA PRO A 164 5.19 12.75 -17.35
C PRO A 164 4.12 12.26 -16.35
N ALA A 165 3.57 11.06 -16.55
CA ALA A 165 2.58 10.49 -15.67
C ALA A 165 3.16 10.20 -14.26
N ARG A 166 4.38 9.67 -14.20
CA ARG A 166 5.07 9.41 -12.94
C ARG A 166 5.36 10.70 -12.18
N LEU A 167 5.85 11.71 -12.85
CA LEU A 167 6.10 13.03 -12.28
C LEU A 167 4.84 13.65 -11.68
N GLU A 168 3.71 13.53 -12.37
CA GLU A 168 2.41 14.02 -11.88
C GLU A 168 2.00 13.31 -10.57
N ILE A 169 2.17 11.98 -10.49
CA ILE A 169 1.89 11.22 -9.27
C ILE A 169 2.77 11.70 -8.12
N ILE A 170 4.07 11.84 -8.32
CA ILE A 170 5.01 12.26 -7.28
C ILE A 170 4.72 13.69 -6.82
N LYS A 171 4.41 14.61 -7.75
CA LYS A 171 3.99 15.99 -7.41
C LYS A 171 2.71 16.00 -6.57
N LYS A 172 1.71 15.21 -6.92
CA LYS A 172 0.46 15.10 -6.14
C LYS A 172 0.71 14.65 -4.70
N PHE A 173 1.70 13.77 -4.46
CA PHE A 173 2.11 13.42 -3.10
C PHE A 173 2.87 14.57 -2.41
N ALA A 174 3.82 15.21 -3.10
CA ALA A 174 4.61 16.32 -2.54
C ALA A 174 3.74 17.54 -2.14
N GLU A 175 2.68 17.81 -2.89
CA GLU A 175 1.74 18.92 -2.67
C GLU A 175 0.78 18.68 -1.50
N ARG A 176 0.69 17.45 -0.96
CA ARG A 176 -0.17 17.20 0.21
C ARG A 176 0.32 18.01 1.40
N PRO A 177 -0.58 18.59 2.21
CA PRO A 177 -0.20 19.24 3.46
C PRO A 177 0.57 18.27 4.37
N GLU A 178 0.09 17.06 4.49
CA GLU A 178 0.71 15.94 5.19
C GLU A 178 0.74 14.71 4.28
N ILE A 179 1.91 14.05 4.22
CA ILE A 179 2.08 12.79 3.51
C ILE A 179 1.65 11.66 4.42
N TYR A 180 2.08 11.70 5.68
CA TYR A 180 1.69 10.79 6.74
C TYR A 180 0.74 11.48 7.71
N VAL A 181 -0.40 10.86 7.96
CA VAL A 181 -1.51 11.42 8.77
C VAL A 181 -1.70 10.69 10.10
N SER A 182 -1.08 9.52 10.31
CA SER A 182 -1.13 8.81 11.58
C SER A 182 -0.17 9.43 12.59
N ASP A 183 -0.53 9.37 13.87
CA ASP A 183 0.35 9.81 14.96
C ASP A 183 1.68 9.07 14.98
N ARG A 184 1.68 7.84 14.45
CA ARG A 184 2.88 7.00 14.39
C ARG A 184 3.93 7.53 13.44
N PHE A 185 3.55 8.06 12.28
CA PHE A 185 4.48 8.41 11.20
C PHE A 185 4.51 9.90 10.83
N LYS A 186 3.59 10.74 11.34
CA LYS A 186 3.54 12.17 10.98
C LYS A 186 4.85 12.94 11.24
N HIS A 187 5.68 12.50 12.20
CA HIS A 187 6.99 13.11 12.46
C HIS A 187 7.98 12.92 11.30
N LEU A 188 7.70 12.01 10.35
CA LEU A 188 8.52 11.74 9.16
C LEU A 188 8.15 12.62 7.96
N ASN A 189 7.10 13.45 8.06
CA ASN A 189 6.65 14.32 6.97
C ASN A 189 7.76 15.20 6.38
N PRO A 190 8.65 15.85 7.17
CA PRO A 190 9.72 16.68 6.60
C PRO A 190 10.66 15.89 5.69
N VAL A 191 11.03 14.66 6.10
CA VAL A 191 11.93 13.80 5.31
C VAL A 191 11.23 13.31 4.04
N ALA A 192 9.96 12.90 4.13
CA ALA A 192 9.20 12.46 2.97
C ALA A 192 9.00 13.58 1.94
N LYS A 193 8.71 14.80 2.39
CA LYS A 193 8.60 15.99 1.52
C LYS A 193 9.90 16.28 0.79
N ASP A 194 11.02 16.35 1.51
CA ASP A 194 12.34 16.58 0.92
C ASP A 194 12.68 15.50 -0.13
N ASN A 195 12.40 14.23 0.18
CA ASN A 195 12.62 13.13 -0.76
C ASN A 195 11.73 13.22 -2.01
N LEU A 196 10.45 13.55 -1.86
CA LEU A 196 9.52 13.70 -2.98
C LEU A 196 9.87 14.89 -3.86
N GLU A 197 10.32 16.01 -3.29
CA GLU A 197 10.81 17.17 -4.02
C GLU A 197 12.05 16.81 -4.84
N LYS A 198 13.05 16.15 -4.24
CA LYS A 198 14.25 15.67 -4.94
C LYS A 198 13.92 14.71 -6.07
N LEU A 199 12.99 13.76 -5.83
CA LEU A 199 12.54 12.82 -6.86
C LEU A 199 11.83 13.54 -7.99
N SER A 200 10.98 14.54 -7.68
CA SER A 200 10.29 15.35 -8.69
C SER A 200 11.29 16.09 -9.60
N VAL A 201 12.37 16.65 -9.03
CA VAL A 201 13.42 17.29 -9.80
C VAL A 201 14.09 16.30 -10.75
N LEU A 202 14.46 15.10 -10.28
CA LEU A 202 15.09 14.10 -11.14
C LEU A 202 14.16 13.63 -12.26
N LEU A 203 12.90 13.37 -11.96
CA LEU A 203 11.91 12.95 -12.96
C LEU A 203 11.68 14.04 -14.02
N SER A 204 11.74 15.33 -13.64
CA SER A 204 11.56 16.45 -14.58
C SER A 204 12.67 16.55 -15.64
N LEU A 205 13.82 15.91 -15.43
CA LEU A 205 14.91 15.86 -16.42
C LEU A 205 14.59 14.91 -17.59
N HIS A 206 13.56 14.08 -17.46
CA HIS A 206 13.12 13.13 -18.50
C HIS A 206 11.86 13.60 -19.24
N VAL A 207 11.31 14.76 -18.91
CA VAL A 207 10.11 15.36 -19.49
C VAL A 207 10.52 16.60 -20.29
#